data_fcc62fa5e0a79aab87a40634a47cff71
#
_entry.id   fcc62fa5e0a79aab87a40634a47cff71
#
_cell.length_a   1.000
_cell.length_b   1.000
_cell.length_c   1.000
_cell.angle_alpha   90.00
_cell.angle_beta   90.00
_cell.angle_gamma   90.00
#
_symmetry.space_group_name_H-M   'P 1'
#
loop_
_entity.id
_entity.type
_entity.pdbx_description
1 polymer ?
#
loop_
_entity_poly.entity_id
_entity_poly.type
_entity_poly.pdbx_seq_one_letter_code
_entity_poly.pdbx_strand_id
1 'polypeptide(L)'
;KDGHLSVPALEGNFYNSRLRASGDFRFDRGLSYTTKVRALNINLDAASNDRNDKRAVRGLASVESEMSAHLTGSGQMPAALSGTWGVAIINGSYQNRDKAGRPGGKPTRFQRLSASGNMQGGVARSSNIFYQDAEMRVRGGGRIDFNNEDLDCNLFVKTDRMQEFPVRVTGKLHDPKTSVSAGTAILYAVTSLTHGIFELLGGVMEGTWNLFR
;
A
#
# COMPACT_ATOMS: atom_id res chain seq x y z
N LYS A 1 29.89 21.27 -10.43
CA LYS A 1 30.13 20.91 -9.01
C LYS A 1 29.11 19.85 -8.65
N ASP A 2 29.58 18.66 -8.39
CA ASP A 2 28.76 17.53 -8.01
C ASP A 2 28.29 17.75 -6.57
N GLY A 3 26.98 17.86 -6.37
CA GLY A 3 26.39 18.02 -5.03
C GLY A 3 26.09 16.66 -4.41
N HIS A 4 26.49 16.47 -3.16
CA HIS A 4 26.15 15.29 -2.38
C HIS A 4 25.58 15.72 -1.02
N LEU A 5 24.41 15.17 -0.69
CA LEU A 5 23.76 15.35 0.62
C LEU A 5 23.51 13.98 1.22
N SER A 6 24.08 13.74 2.38
CA SER A 6 23.81 12.54 3.17
C SER A 6 23.05 12.90 4.44
N VAL A 7 21.96 12.23 4.69
CA VAL A 7 21.16 12.30 5.92
C VAL A 7 21.26 10.93 6.59
N PRO A 8 22.26 10.74 7.48
CA PRO A 8 22.55 9.41 8.06
C PRO A 8 21.43 8.90 8.96
N ALA A 9 20.74 9.79 9.65
CA ALA A 9 19.58 9.46 10.47
C ALA A 9 18.69 10.67 10.67
N LEU A 10 17.41 10.50 10.41
CA LEU A 10 16.33 11.40 10.82
C LEU A 10 15.41 10.60 11.74
N GLU A 11 15.20 11.07 12.96
CA GLU A 11 14.25 10.46 13.87
C GLU A 11 13.17 11.48 14.24
N GLY A 12 11.94 11.03 14.33
CA GLY A 12 10.82 11.88 14.71
C GLY A 12 9.64 11.07 15.23
N ASN A 13 8.67 11.76 15.80
CA ASN A 13 7.40 11.20 16.16
C ASN A 13 6.36 11.57 15.12
N PHE A 14 5.61 10.57 14.65
CA PHE A 14 4.61 10.71 13.62
C PHE A 14 3.37 9.89 14.01
N TYR A 15 2.28 10.56 14.38
CA TYR A 15 1.01 9.94 14.80
C TYR A 15 1.20 8.83 15.84
N ASN A 16 1.86 9.14 16.95
CA ASN A 16 2.21 8.22 18.03
C ASN A 16 3.17 7.08 17.63
N SER A 17 3.83 7.23 16.48
CA SER A 17 4.83 6.30 16.00
C SER A 17 6.21 6.94 15.99
N ARG A 18 7.23 6.12 16.19
CA ARG A 18 8.62 6.53 15.96
C ARG A 18 8.93 6.32 14.47
N LEU A 19 9.20 7.42 13.77
CA LEU A 19 9.71 7.44 12.41
C LEU A 19 11.23 7.45 12.45
N ARG A 20 11.86 6.60 11.67
CA ARG A 20 13.29 6.65 11.34
C ARG A 20 13.43 6.70 9.83
N ALA A 21 14.25 7.62 9.35
CA ALA A 21 14.58 7.74 7.96
C ALA A 21 16.07 8.03 7.79
N SER A 22 16.62 7.61 6.67
CA SER A 22 17.95 8.01 6.22
C SER A 22 17.91 8.19 4.70
N GLY A 23 18.83 8.96 4.15
CA GLY A 23 18.89 9.18 2.72
C GLY A 23 20.25 9.65 2.24
N ASP A 24 20.56 9.29 1.02
CA ASP A 24 21.76 9.69 0.30
C ASP A 24 21.33 10.25 -1.05
N PHE A 25 21.71 11.49 -1.33
CA PHE A 25 21.26 12.24 -2.50
C PHE A 25 22.48 12.77 -3.27
N ARG A 26 22.53 12.54 -4.57
CA ARG A 26 23.58 13.00 -5.48
C ARG A 26 22.98 13.83 -6.60
N PHE A 27 23.57 15.01 -6.82
CA PHE A 27 23.13 16.02 -7.79
C PHE A 27 24.24 16.26 -8.81
N ASP A 28 24.52 15.28 -9.64
CA ASP A 28 25.55 15.39 -10.68
C ASP A 28 24.91 15.65 -12.06
N ARG A 29 24.55 14.62 -12.79
CA ARG A 29 23.86 14.68 -14.09
C ARG A 29 22.35 14.46 -14.00
N GLY A 30 21.77 14.68 -12.84
CA GLY A 30 20.41 14.43 -12.45
C GLY A 30 20.32 14.29 -10.95
N LEU A 31 19.21 13.79 -10.44
CA LEU A 31 19.03 13.46 -9.03
C LEU A 31 19.07 11.94 -8.86
N SER A 32 20.11 11.42 -8.22
CA SER A 32 20.13 10.04 -7.71
C SER A 32 19.88 10.06 -6.21
N TYR A 33 19.04 9.17 -5.72
CA TYR A 33 18.86 9.03 -4.29
C TYR A 33 18.66 7.58 -3.87
N THR A 34 19.03 7.30 -2.63
CA THR A 34 18.64 6.10 -1.89
C THR A 34 18.06 6.54 -0.56
N THR A 35 16.91 6.02 -0.21
CA THR A 35 16.23 6.33 1.05
C THR A 35 15.83 5.06 1.77
N LYS A 36 15.95 5.07 3.09
CA LYS A 36 15.40 4.05 3.98
C LYS A 36 14.42 4.70 4.92
N VAL A 37 13.23 4.14 5.01
CA VAL A 37 12.17 4.63 5.89
C VAL A 37 11.64 3.47 6.70
N ARG A 38 11.49 3.68 8.01
CA ARG A 38 10.84 2.76 8.93
C ARG A 38 9.95 3.53 9.89
N ALA A 39 8.68 3.20 9.88
CA ALA A 39 7.71 3.74 10.83
C ALA A 39 6.86 2.58 11.37
N LEU A 40 6.76 2.47 12.70
CA LEU A 40 6.09 1.35 13.36
C LEU A 40 4.92 1.86 14.19
N ASN A 41 3.77 1.17 14.08
CA ASN A 41 2.56 1.46 14.86
C ASN A 41 2.02 2.89 14.65
N ILE A 42 2.02 3.37 13.40
CA ILE A 42 1.38 4.63 13.03
C ILE A 42 -0.11 4.52 13.35
N ASN A 43 -0.62 5.42 14.18
CA ASN A 43 -2.05 5.49 14.46
C ASN A 43 -2.78 6.13 13.28
N LEU A 44 -3.45 5.30 12.46
CA LEU A 44 -4.18 5.77 11.27
C LEU A 44 -5.39 6.63 11.61
N ASP A 45 -6.01 6.45 12.79
CA ASP A 45 -7.10 7.31 13.25
C ASP A 45 -6.61 8.73 13.50
N ALA A 46 -5.48 8.88 14.18
CA ALA A 46 -4.87 10.19 14.41
C ALA A 46 -4.45 10.86 13.09
N ALA A 47 -3.86 10.09 12.17
CA ALA A 47 -3.45 10.57 10.85
C ALA A 47 -4.64 11.03 9.99
N SER A 48 -5.76 10.33 10.07
CA SER A 48 -7.00 10.68 9.35
C SER A 48 -7.63 11.95 9.88
N ASN A 49 -7.70 12.11 11.20
CA ASN A 49 -8.30 13.27 11.83
C ASN A 49 -7.53 14.54 11.52
N ASP A 50 -6.20 14.49 11.55
CA ASP A 50 -5.34 15.64 11.32
C ASP A 50 -5.43 16.17 9.87
N ARG A 51 -5.58 15.28 8.91
CA ARG A 51 -5.72 15.65 7.49
C ARG A 51 -7.15 15.96 7.05
N ASN A 52 -8.13 15.92 7.95
CA ASN A 52 -9.56 15.91 7.59
C ASN A 52 -9.86 14.88 6.48
N ASP A 53 -9.06 13.82 6.46
CA ASP A 53 -9.10 12.79 5.43
C ASP A 53 -10.11 11.73 5.87
N LYS A 54 -11.20 11.66 5.14
CA LYS A 54 -12.27 10.67 5.38
C LYS A 54 -11.83 9.25 4.98
N ARG A 55 -10.58 8.88 5.26
CA ARG A 55 -10.07 7.54 4.90
C ARG A 55 -10.92 6.44 5.48
N ALA A 56 -11.12 5.46 4.63
CA ALA A 56 -11.92 4.29 4.98
C ALA A 56 -11.20 3.33 5.94
N VAL A 57 -9.90 3.53 6.22
CA VAL A 57 -9.06 2.56 6.95
C VAL A 57 -8.55 3.12 8.27
N ARG A 58 -8.68 2.33 9.32
CA ARG A 58 -8.22 2.60 10.68
C ARG A 58 -7.32 1.48 11.19
N GLY A 59 -6.59 1.72 12.27
CA GLY A 59 -5.73 0.74 12.93
C GLY A 59 -4.30 1.22 13.13
N LEU A 60 -3.41 0.28 13.46
CA LEU A 60 -1.99 0.54 13.65
C LEU A 60 -1.21 0.08 12.41
N ALA A 61 -0.66 1.02 11.67
CA ALA A 61 0.12 0.74 10.47
C ALA A 61 1.62 0.71 10.75
N SER A 62 2.33 -0.16 10.07
CA SER A 62 3.79 -0.19 10.04
C SER A 62 4.25 -0.18 8.59
N VAL A 63 5.26 0.61 8.29
CA VAL A 63 5.84 0.78 6.95
C VAL A 63 7.34 0.64 7.03
N GLU A 64 7.90 -0.14 6.12
CA GLU A 64 9.33 -0.26 5.92
C GLU A 64 9.61 -0.14 4.41
N SER A 65 10.59 0.68 4.03
CA SER A 65 11.00 0.78 2.63
C SER A 65 12.48 1.13 2.51
N GLU A 66 13.11 0.57 1.48
CA GLU A 66 14.41 0.98 1.00
C GLU A 66 14.27 1.20 -0.51
N MET A 67 14.31 2.46 -0.93
CA MET A 67 14.06 2.86 -2.31
C MET A 67 15.23 3.63 -2.88
N SER A 68 15.50 3.40 -4.15
CA SER A 68 16.45 4.19 -4.94
C SER A 68 15.80 4.68 -6.22
N ALA A 69 16.26 5.82 -6.72
CA ALA A 69 15.91 6.32 -8.04
C ALA A 69 17.06 7.09 -8.66
N HIS A 70 17.05 7.15 -9.99
CA HIS A 70 17.90 8.03 -10.77
C HIS A 70 17.01 8.81 -11.75
N LEU A 71 16.95 10.13 -11.55
CA LEU A 71 16.09 11.05 -12.30
C LEU A 71 16.94 11.92 -13.21
N THR A 72 16.76 11.82 -14.51
CA THR A 72 17.44 12.64 -15.51
C THR A 72 16.59 13.78 -16.06
N GLY A 73 15.33 13.90 -15.63
CA GLY A 73 14.37 14.96 -16.03
C GLY A 73 13.08 14.92 -15.22
N SER A 74 12.21 15.90 -15.44
CA SER A 74 10.89 15.94 -14.80
C SER A 74 9.95 14.86 -15.39
N GLY A 75 9.24 14.15 -14.57
CA GLY A 75 8.16 13.23 -14.97
C GLY A 75 8.51 11.74 -15.03
N GLN A 76 9.72 11.35 -14.66
CA GLN A 76 10.15 9.94 -14.71
C GLN A 76 10.00 9.18 -13.37
N MET A 77 9.35 9.80 -12.38
CA MET A 77 9.40 9.26 -11.02
C MET A 77 8.92 7.82 -10.85
N PRO A 78 7.73 7.36 -11.27
CA PRO A 78 7.44 5.95 -11.05
C PRO A 78 8.44 5.02 -11.73
N ALA A 79 8.76 5.28 -13.00
CA ALA A 79 9.66 4.45 -13.80
C ALA A 79 11.11 4.39 -13.27
N ALA A 80 11.55 5.38 -12.51
CA ALA A 80 12.88 5.42 -11.91
C ALA A 80 12.99 4.67 -10.58
N LEU A 81 11.85 4.37 -9.91
CA LEU A 81 11.85 3.76 -8.58
C LEU A 81 12.21 2.29 -8.59
N SER A 82 13.15 1.91 -7.73
CA SER A 82 13.54 0.53 -7.47
C SER A 82 13.85 0.34 -5.99
N GLY A 83 13.57 -0.86 -5.45
CA GLY A 83 13.88 -1.14 -4.05
C GLY A 83 12.98 -2.20 -3.44
N THR A 84 12.87 -2.16 -2.12
CA THR A 84 12.02 -3.04 -1.32
C THR A 84 11.01 -2.25 -0.52
N TRP A 85 9.87 -2.84 -0.26
CA TRP A 85 8.80 -2.24 0.51
C TRP A 85 8.05 -3.28 1.35
N GLY A 86 7.49 -2.83 2.45
CA GLY A 86 6.61 -3.61 3.31
C GLY A 86 5.62 -2.71 4.04
N VAL A 87 4.40 -3.20 4.16
CA VAL A 87 3.33 -2.56 4.91
C VAL A 87 2.58 -3.61 5.72
N ALA A 88 2.21 -3.26 6.94
CA ALA A 88 1.32 -4.06 7.76
C ALA A 88 0.38 -3.16 8.53
N ILE A 89 -0.88 -3.58 8.67
CA ILE A 89 -1.86 -2.96 9.55
C ILE A 89 -2.43 -4.05 10.44
N ILE A 90 -2.48 -3.77 11.72
CA ILE A 90 -3.03 -4.67 12.72
C ILE A 90 -4.21 -4.01 13.45
N ASN A 91 -5.13 -4.84 13.90
CA ASN A 91 -6.31 -4.42 14.66
C ASN A 91 -7.06 -3.28 13.96
N GLY A 92 -7.26 -3.45 12.66
CA GLY A 92 -7.82 -2.42 11.81
C GLY A 92 -9.31 -2.58 11.55
N SER A 93 -9.85 -1.55 10.92
CA SER A 93 -11.16 -1.60 10.27
C SER A 93 -11.14 -0.81 8.98
N TYR A 94 -11.96 -1.22 8.03
CA TYR A 94 -12.21 -0.44 6.83
C TYR A 94 -13.72 -0.23 6.64
N GLN A 95 -14.06 0.86 6.02
CA GLN A 95 -15.43 1.20 5.70
C GLN A 95 -15.55 1.51 4.21
N ASN A 96 -16.41 0.75 3.53
CA ASN A 96 -16.71 1.01 2.12
C ASN A 96 -17.31 2.39 1.95
N ARG A 97 -17.06 3.00 0.80
CA ARG A 97 -17.66 4.26 0.38
C ARG A 97 -18.45 4.07 -0.89
N ASP A 98 -19.54 4.81 -1.02
CA ASP A 98 -20.25 4.91 -2.29
C ASP A 98 -19.46 5.78 -3.30
N LYS A 99 -19.95 5.84 -4.54
CA LYS A 99 -19.35 6.66 -5.60
C LYS A 99 -19.27 8.15 -5.26
N ALA A 100 -20.05 8.63 -4.30
CA ALA A 100 -20.02 10.00 -3.79
C ALA A 100 -19.09 10.16 -2.57
N GLY A 101 -18.31 9.13 -2.21
CA GLY A 101 -17.40 9.15 -1.08
C GLY A 101 -18.08 9.05 0.30
N ARG A 102 -19.38 8.76 0.37
CA ARG A 102 -20.11 8.65 1.64
C ARG A 102 -19.88 7.27 2.26
N PRO A 103 -19.70 7.17 3.59
CA PRO A 103 -19.58 5.89 4.26
C PRO A 103 -20.79 4.99 3.98
N GLY A 104 -20.53 3.78 3.48
CA GLY A 104 -21.53 2.75 3.23
C GLY A 104 -21.42 1.60 4.23
N GLY A 105 -22.52 1.27 4.90
CA GLY A 105 -22.56 0.14 5.81
C GLY A 105 -21.79 0.30 7.12
N LYS A 106 -21.63 -0.82 7.84
CA LYS A 106 -20.82 -0.89 9.06
C LYS A 106 -19.35 -1.11 8.69
N PRO A 107 -18.39 -0.55 9.47
CA PRO A 107 -16.98 -0.86 9.28
C PRO A 107 -16.71 -2.35 9.44
N THR A 108 -15.95 -2.93 8.51
CA THR A 108 -15.44 -4.31 8.62
C THR A 108 -14.15 -4.28 9.43
N ARG A 109 -14.10 -5.04 10.52
CA ARG A 109 -12.91 -5.17 11.36
C ARG A 109 -12.02 -6.28 10.84
N PHE A 110 -10.71 -6.07 10.90
CA PHE A 110 -9.73 -7.10 10.59
C PHE A 110 -8.60 -7.14 11.62
N GLN A 111 -8.00 -8.31 11.75
CA GLN A 111 -6.89 -8.54 12.67
C GLN A 111 -5.57 -8.10 12.04
N ARG A 112 -5.39 -8.41 10.76
CA ARG A 112 -4.16 -8.13 10.03
C ARG A 112 -4.39 -7.95 8.54
N LEU A 113 -3.73 -6.94 7.98
CA LEU A 113 -3.47 -6.76 6.56
C LEU A 113 -1.97 -6.54 6.39
N SER A 114 -1.31 -7.25 5.51
CA SER A 114 0.10 -7.02 5.22
C SER A 114 0.46 -7.41 3.79
N ALA A 115 1.46 -6.71 3.26
CA ALA A 115 2.11 -7.05 2.01
C ALA A 115 3.55 -6.56 2.05
N SER A 116 4.46 -7.24 1.36
CA SER A 116 5.81 -6.76 1.13
C SER A 116 6.34 -7.30 -0.19
N GLY A 117 7.38 -6.68 -0.71
CA GLY A 117 7.92 -7.08 -2.00
C GLY A 117 9.00 -6.17 -2.52
N ASN A 118 9.18 -6.25 -3.83
CA ASN A 118 10.16 -5.46 -4.56
C ASN A 118 9.44 -4.47 -5.47
N MET A 119 10.11 -3.35 -5.72
CA MET A 119 9.74 -2.40 -6.77
C MET A 119 10.88 -2.33 -7.77
N GLN A 120 10.56 -2.32 -9.04
CA GLN A 120 11.52 -2.14 -10.12
C GLN A 120 10.85 -1.41 -11.27
N GLY A 121 11.43 -0.28 -11.68
CA GLY A 121 10.90 0.51 -12.78
C GLY A 121 9.45 0.97 -12.56
N GLY A 122 9.09 1.32 -11.33
CA GLY A 122 7.73 1.71 -10.97
C GLY A 122 6.71 0.56 -10.86
N VAL A 123 7.18 -0.69 -10.99
CA VAL A 123 6.32 -1.89 -10.83
C VAL A 123 6.61 -2.57 -9.51
N ALA A 124 5.66 -2.50 -8.59
CA ALA A 124 5.70 -3.23 -7.31
C ALA A 124 5.22 -4.67 -7.50
N ARG A 125 5.96 -5.62 -6.95
CA ARG A 125 5.62 -7.06 -6.94
C ARG A 125 5.63 -7.58 -5.51
N SER A 126 4.63 -8.39 -5.19
CA SER A 126 4.51 -9.09 -3.90
C SER A 126 4.11 -10.53 -4.12
N SER A 127 4.66 -11.43 -3.31
CA SER A 127 4.24 -12.83 -3.24
C SER A 127 3.59 -13.18 -1.89
N ASN A 128 3.41 -12.20 -1.00
CA ASN A 128 2.99 -12.40 0.38
C ASN A 128 1.91 -11.42 0.85
N ILE A 129 0.98 -11.09 -0.04
CA ILE A 129 -0.23 -10.37 0.35
C ILE A 129 -1.01 -11.26 1.33
N PHE A 130 -1.34 -10.70 2.48
CA PHE A 130 -2.08 -11.40 3.53
C PHE A 130 -3.13 -10.48 4.15
N TYR A 131 -4.34 -11.02 4.32
CA TYR A 131 -5.42 -10.40 5.09
C TYR A 131 -6.10 -11.46 5.96
N GLN A 132 -6.54 -11.04 7.14
CA GLN A 132 -7.32 -11.89 8.05
C GLN A 132 -8.31 -11.05 8.84
N ASP A 133 -9.55 -11.49 8.85
CA ASP A 133 -10.60 -11.06 9.78
C ASP A 133 -11.21 -12.26 10.53
N ALA A 134 -12.38 -12.09 11.16
CA ALA A 134 -13.03 -13.13 11.92
C ALA A 134 -13.59 -14.27 11.04
N GLU A 135 -13.93 -14.00 9.79
CA GLU A 135 -14.67 -14.92 8.91
C GLU A 135 -13.83 -15.38 7.70
N MET A 136 -12.74 -14.63 7.39
CA MET A 136 -12.04 -14.81 6.14
C MET A 136 -10.52 -14.63 6.30
N ARG A 137 -9.79 -15.43 5.51
CA ARG A 137 -8.35 -15.27 5.29
C ARG A 137 -8.08 -15.16 3.80
N VAL A 138 -7.26 -14.19 3.42
CA VAL A 138 -6.79 -14.03 2.05
C VAL A 138 -5.26 -14.10 2.04
N ARG A 139 -4.71 -14.81 1.08
CA ARG A 139 -3.27 -14.89 0.83
C ARG A 139 -3.01 -14.85 -0.67
N GLY A 140 -1.86 -14.39 -1.08
CA GLY A 140 -1.50 -14.41 -2.49
C GLY A 140 -0.41 -13.45 -2.84
N GLY A 141 -0.39 -13.04 -4.09
CA GLY A 141 0.59 -12.13 -4.62
C GLY A 141 0.11 -11.48 -5.91
N GLY A 142 0.93 -10.58 -6.43
CA GLY A 142 0.62 -9.88 -7.66
C GLY A 142 1.56 -8.73 -7.93
N ARG A 143 1.15 -7.90 -8.87
CA ARG A 143 1.89 -6.70 -9.25
C ARG A 143 0.97 -5.49 -9.33
N ILE A 144 1.55 -4.33 -9.04
CA ILE A 144 0.97 -3.01 -9.29
C ILE A 144 1.96 -2.24 -10.16
N ASP A 145 1.52 -1.78 -11.30
CA ASP A 145 2.30 -0.92 -12.20
C ASP A 145 1.84 0.53 -12.01
N PHE A 146 2.64 1.33 -11.32
CA PHE A 146 2.34 2.74 -11.08
C PHE A 146 2.52 3.63 -12.29
N ASN A 147 3.20 3.16 -13.34
CA ASN A 147 3.34 3.93 -14.59
C ASN A 147 2.02 3.96 -15.36
N ASN A 148 1.28 2.88 -15.31
CA ASN A 148 0.04 2.68 -16.05
C ASN A 148 -1.18 2.60 -15.12
N GLU A 149 -0.97 2.65 -13.80
CA GLU A 149 -2.01 2.44 -12.78
C GLU A 149 -2.72 1.07 -12.91
N ASP A 150 -2.01 0.06 -13.40
CA ASP A 150 -2.55 -1.28 -13.60
C ASP A 150 -2.22 -2.21 -12.44
N LEU A 151 -3.13 -3.13 -12.15
CA LEU A 151 -2.90 -4.20 -11.17
C LEU A 151 -3.25 -5.57 -11.76
N ASP A 152 -2.52 -6.60 -11.30
CA ASP A 152 -2.80 -8.00 -11.61
C ASP A 152 -2.37 -8.86 -10.41
N CYS A 153 -3.34 -9.35 -9.66
CA CYS A 153 -3.12 -10.12 -8.43
C CYS A 153 -3.87 -11.44 -8.48
N ASN A 154 -3.20 -12.49 -8.02
CA ASN A 154 -3.79 -13.80 -7.79
C ASN A 154 -3.86 -14.05 -6.28
N LEU A 155 -5.06 -14.18 -5.78
CA LEU A 155 -5.35 -14.33 -4.37
C LEU A 155 -6.04 -15.67 -4.12
N PHE A 156 -5.85 -16.22 -2.94
CA PHE A 156 -6.57 -17.38 -2.43
C PHE A 156 -7.36 -16.96 -1.21
N VAL A 157 -8.66 -17.16 -1.28
CA VAL A 157 -9.60 -16.79 -0.22
C VAL A 157 -10.10 -18.04 0.47
N LYS A 158 -9.99 -18.07 1.79
CA LYS A 158 -10.56 -19.11 2.65
C LYS A 158 -11.53 -18.47 3.62
N THR A 159 -12.74 -19.02 3.73
CA THR A 159 -13.74 -18.64 4.73
C THR A 159 -14.03 -19.83 5.66
N ASP A 160 -14.70 -19.57 6.79
CA ASP A 160 -15.10 -20.64 7.71
C ASP A 160 -16.08 -21.64 7.07
N ARG A 161 -16.80 -21.23 6.03
CA ARG A 161 -17.86 -22.03 5.40
C ARG A 161 -17.45 -22.67 4.08
N MET A 162 -16.28 -22.33 3.55
CA MET A 162 -15.86 -22.78 2.21
C MET A 162 -14.40 -23.20 2.19
N GLN A 163 -14.09 -24.14 1.32
CA GLN A 163 -12.70 -24.44 0.99
C GLN A 163 -12.05 -23.24 0.31
N GLU A 164 -10.74 -23.20 0.33
CA GLU A 164 -9.95 -22.16 -0.31
C GLU A 164 -10.22 -22.15 -1.82
N PHE A 165 -10.44 -20.95 -2.36
CA PHE A 165 -10.70 -20.77 -3.80
C PHE A 165 -9.88 -19.61 -4.37
N PRO A 166 -9.48 -19.67 -5.64
CA PRO A 166 -8.72 -18.63 -6.30
C PRO A 166 -9.59 -17.43 -6.69
N VAL A 167 -9.03 -16.25 -6.54
CA VAL A 167 -9.59 -14.97 -6.95
C VAL A 167 -8.54 -14.22 -7.74
N ARG A 168 -8.87 -13.78 -8.94
CA ARG A 168 -8.00 -12.88 -9.69
C ARG A 168 -8.54 -11.46 -9.67
N VAL A 169 -7.66 -10.50 -9.41
CA VAL A 169 -7.97 -9.06 -9.40
C VAL A 169 -7.10 -8.38 -10.44
N THR A 170 -7.72 -7.72 -11.41
CA THR A 170 -7.03 -7.07 -12.53
C THR A 170 -7.66 -5.71 -12.83
N GLY A 171 -7.02 -4.93 -13.67
CA GLY A 171 -7.56 -3.65 -14.17
C GLY A 171 -6.85 -2.44 -13.57
N LYS A 172 -7.53 -1.32 -13.54
CA LYS A 172 -6.97 -0.08 -13.02
C LYS A 172 -7.01 -0.03 -11.49
N LEU A 173 -6.03 0.62 -10.89
CA LEU A 173 -5.90 0.74 -9.44
C LEU A 173 -7.13 1.39 -8.80
N HIS A 174 -7.73 2.35 -9.51
CA HIS A 174 -8.95 3.05 -9.09
C HIS A 174 -10.26 2.35 -9.51
N ASP A 175 -10.19 1.33 -10.40
CA ASP A 175 -11.34 0.53 -10.85
C ASP A 175 -10.94 -0.95 -11.00
N PRO A 176 -10.63 -1.65 -9.88
CA PRO A 176 -10.22 -3.03 -9.91
C PRO A 176 -11.39 -3.95 -10.27
N LYS A 177 -11.13 -4.89 -11.17
CA LYS A 177 -12.07 -5.94 -11.60
C LYS A 177 -11.71 -7.26 -10.94
N THR A 178 -12.69 -7.88 -10.31
CA THR A 178 -12.51 -9.17 -9.63
C THR A 178 -13.17 -10.28 -10.42
N SER A 179 -12.45 -11.36 -10.67
CA SER A 179 -12.97 -12.60 -11.24
C SER A 179 -12.81 -13.76 -10.24
N VAL A 180 -13.88 -14.51 -10.03
CA VAL A 180 -13.94 -15.61 -9.06
C VAL A 180 -14.49 -16.84 -9.74
N SER A 181 -13.87 -17.99 -9.48
CA SER A 181 -14.36 -19.31 -9.99
C SER A 181 -15.55 -19.84 -9.18
N ALA A 182 -15.99 -19.17 -8.12
CA ALA A 182 -17.06 -19.58 -7.20
C ALA A 182 -18.13 -18.48 -7.09
N GLY A 183 -19.37 -18.87 -7.01
CA GLY A 183 -20.62 -18.09 -7.09
C GLY A 183 -20.69 -16.64 -6.55
N THR A 184 -21.70 -15.94 -7.00
CA THR A 184 -21.91 -14.48 -6.97
C THR A 184 -21.90 -13.81 -5.57
N ALA A 185 -22.27 -14.51 -4.51
CA ALA A 185 -22.37 -13.92 -3.17
C ALA A 185 -21.00 -13.59 -2.54
N ILE A 186 -19.96 -14.29 -2.93
CA ILE A 186 -18.59 -14.11 -2.42
C ILE A 186 -17.90 -12.95 -3.15
N LEU A 187 -18.33 -12.69 -4.39
CA LEU A 187 -17.79 -11.62 -5.21
C LEU A 187 -17.87 -10.25 -4.52
N TYR A 188 -18.97 -9.96 -3.84
CA TYR A 188 -19.17 -8.69 -3.14
C TYR A 188 -18.18 -8.48 -1.97
N ALA A 189 -18.00 -9.48 -1.12
CA ALA A 189 -17.09 -9.38 0.02
C ALA A 189 -15.64 -9.25 -0.45
N VAL A 190 -15.24 -10.01 -1.47
CA VAL A 190 -13.89 -9.99 -2.02
C VAL A 190 -13.61 -8.70 -2.79
N THR A 191 -14.57 -8.18 -3.56
CA THR A 191 -14.42 -6.91 -4.30
C THR A 191 -14.25 -5.74 -3.35
N SER A 192 -15.05 -5.68 -2.30
CA SER A 192 -14.95 -4.63 -1.28
C SER A 192 -13.62 -4.67 -0.54
N LEU A 193 -13.14 -5.88 -0.22
CA LEU A 193 -11.88 -6.11 0.45
C LEU A 193 -10.69 -5.73 -0.42
N THR A 194 -10.70 -6.16 -1.69
CA THR A 194 -9.62 -5.86 -2.62
C THR A 194 -9.53 -4.36 -2.89
N HIS A 195 -10.65 -3.66 -3.00
CA HIS A 195 -10.66 -2.20 -3.11
C HIS A 195 -9.99 -1.54 -1.90
N GLY A 196 -10.36 -1.94 -0.69
CA GLY A 196 -9.73 -1.44 0.54
C GLY A 196 -8.23 -1.75 0.64
N ILE A 197 -7.80 -2.96 0.26
CA ILE A 197 -6.37 -3.36 0.26
C ILE A 197 -5.57 -2.50 -0.72
N PHE A 198 -6.09 -2.28 -1.93
CA PHE A 198 -5.37 -1.54 -2.97
C PHE A 198 -5.42 -0.04 -2.77
N GLU A 199 -6.51 0.54 -2.27
CA GLU A 199 -6.54 1.94 -1.80
C GLU A 199 -5.49 2.19 -0.71
N LEU A 200 -5.29 1.21 0.16
CA LEU A 200 -4.34 1.30 1.26
C LEU A 200 -2.90 1.18 0.78
N LEU A 201 -2.61 0.20 -0.07
CA LEU A 201 -1.30 0.06 -0.70
C LEU A 201 -0.97 1.28 -1.57
N GLY A 202 -1.93 1.77 -2.35
CA GLY A 202 -1.82 3.02 -3.12
C GLY A 202 -1.58 4.23 -2.21
N GLY A 203 -2.35 4.39 -1.14
CA GLY A 203 -2.21 5.50 -0.20
C GLY A 203 -0.90 5.51 0.60
N VAL A 204 -0.36 4.34 0.96
CA VAL A 204 0.98 4.24 1.57
C VAL A 204 2.06 4.61 0.56
N MET A 205 1.92 4.17 -0.68
CA MET A 205 2.86 4.50 -1.75
C MET A 205 2.77 5.98 -2.15
N GLU A 206 1.56 6.55 -2.25
CA GLU A 206 1.36 8.00 -2.45
C GLU A 206 1.83 8.83 -1.26
N GLY A 207 1.68 8.35 -0.04
CA GLY A 207 2.20 9.01 1.17
C GLY A 207 3.73 9.10 1.16
N THR A 208 4.43 8.02 0.76
CA THR A 208 5.87 8.05 0.51
C THR A 208 6.22 8.98 -0.65
N TRP A 209 5.40 9.02 -1.68
CA TRP A 209 5.54 9.91 -2.83
C TRP A 209 5.38 11.40 -2.48
N ASN A 210 4.39 11.73 -1.65
CA ASN A 210 4.12 13.12 -1.23
C ASN A 210 5.14 13.68 -0.21
N LEU A 211 6.00 12.84 0.37
CA LEU A 211 7.15 13.29 1.17
C LEU A 211 8.27 13.89 0.29
N PHE A 212 8.22 13.65 -1.03
CA PHE A 212 9.23 14.13 -2.00
C PHE A 212 8.67 15.17 -2.99
N ARG A 213 7.45 15.65 -2.80
CA ARG A 213 6.88 16.82 -3.47
C ARG A 213 6.94 18.04 -2.57
#